data_b2c2eb4608ff76f23d1389f0e412b36e
#
_entry.id   b2c2eb4608ff76f23d1389f0e412b36e
#
_cell.length_a   1.000
_cell.length_b   1.000
_cell.length_c   1.000
_cell.angle_alpha   90.00
_cell.angle_beta   90.00
_cell.angle_gamma   90.00
#
_symmetry.space_group_name_H-M   'P 1'
#
loop_
_entity.id
_entity.type
_entity.pdbx_description
1 polymer ?
#
loop_
_entity_poly.entity_id
_entity_poly.type
_entity_poly.pdbx_seq_one_letter_code
_entity_poly.pdbx_strand_id
1 'polypeptide(L)'
;MSQEQNNNAAVEQTEQELNEQRKIRRDKLEQLRADGRDPFRWEKWDVTHCSGDIKAAFEDLEDKEVSIAGRIMAKRVMGKVAFIDLLDKQGKIQCFVARDNITPEEYKIFKTYDIGDIAGVKGVVFKTKTGEISVRAEEVQLLSKSIQVLPEKFHGLTDTDMRYRQRYVDLIMDDDVREVFRKRAVIIKGIRRFLDDRGYLEVETPILTVIAGG
;
A
#
# COMPACT_ATOMS: atom_id res chain seq x y z
N MET A 1 -14.92 18.59 34.63
CA MET A 1 -16.06 17.92 33.99
C MET A 1 -16.27 18.28 32.51
N SER A 2 -16.02 19.51 32.06
CA SER A 2 -16.31 19.92 30.66
C SER A 2 -15.31 19.41 29.59
N GLN A 3 -14.06 19.18 29.92
CA GLN A 3 -13.03 18.73 28.93
C GLN A 3 -13.09 17.22 28.65
N GLU A 4 -13.40 16.41 29.66
CA GLU A 4 -13.57 14.96 29.49
C GLU A 4 -14.86 14.61 28.69
N GLN A 5 -15.93 15.37 28.91
CA GLN A 5 -17.17 15.19 28.14
C GLN A 5 -17.02 15.60 26.67
N ASN A 6 -16.27 16.66 26.38
CA ASN A 6 -15.97 17.06 25.00
C ASN A 6 -15.03 16.07 24.30
N ASN A 7 -14.06 15.50 24.99
CA ASN A 7 -13.20 14.47 24.42
C ASN A 7 -13.95 13.17 24.12
N ASN A 8 -14.83 12.73 25.02
CA ASN A 8 -15.64 11.53 24.79
C ASN A 8 -16.60 11.69 23.60
N ALA A 9 -17.27 12.85 23.49
CA ALA A 9 -18.15 13.13 22.35
C ALA A 9 -17.39 13.20 21.02
N ALA A 10 -16.19 13.76 20.99
CA ALA A 10 -15.34 13.79 19.80
C ALA A 10 -14.85 12.40 19.40
N VAL A 11 -14.48 11.54 20.36
CA VAL A 11 -14.07 10.15 20.12
C VAL A 11 -15.25 9.33 19.58
N GLU A 12 -16.43 9.46 20.16
CA GLU A 12 -17.64 8.76 19.69
C GLU A 12 -18.05 9.19 18.27
N GLN A 13 -17.94 10.48 17.92
CA GLN A 13 -18.20 10.95 16.56
C GLN A 13 -17.20 10.37 15.57
N THR A 14 -15.92 10.35 15.91
CA THR A 14 -14.86 9.79 15.06
C THR A 14 -15.07 8.28 14.83
N GLU A 15 -15.47 7.53 15.84
CA GLU A 15 -15.79 6.10 15.69
C GLU A 15 -17.02 5.85 14.81
N GLN A 16 -18.06 6.68 14.91
CA GLN A 16 -19.23 6.59 14.05
C GLN A 16 -18.88 6.88 12.59
N GLU A 17 -18.12 7.93 12.30
CA GLU A 17 -17.64 8.26 10.95
C GLU A 17 -16.80 7.14 10.35
N LEU A 18 -15.90 6.54 11.12
CA LEU A 18 -15.10 5.39 10.69
C LEU A 18 -15.96 4.16 10.37
N ASN A 19 -17.01 3.92 11.17
CA ASN A 19 -17.93 2.81 10.94
C ASN A 19 -18.78 3.03 9.69
N GLU A 20 -19.22 4.25 9.42
CA GLU A 20 -19.90 4.62 8.18
C GLU A 20 -19.01 4.43 6.95
N GLN A 21 -17.77 4.90 7.00
CA GLN A 21 -16.82 4.68 5.91
C GLN A 21 -16.53 3.20 5.64
N ARG A 22 -16.42 2.39 6.70
CA ARG A 22 -16.26 0.92 6.56
C ARG A 22 -17.49 0.30 5.90
N LYS A 23 -18.69 0.77 6.24
CA LYS A 23 -19.93 0.30 5.61
C LYS A 23 -19.95 0.65 4.13
N ILE A 24 -19.68 1.91 3.78
CA ILE A 24 -19.60 2.35 2.37
C ILE A 24 -18.60 1.50 1.57
N ARG A 25 -17.43 1.17 2.15
CA ARG A 25 -16.43 0.35 1.47
C ARG A 25 -16.88 -1.12 1.29
N ARG A 26 -17.63 -1.66 2.25
CA ARG A 26 -18.26 -2.98 2.11
C ARG A 26 -19.33 -2.97 1.02
N ASP A 27 -20.18 -1.96 0.99
CA ASP A 27 -21.21 -1.82 -0.04
C ASP A 27 -20.58 -1.72 -1.45
N LYS A 28 -19.50 -0.97 -1.60
CA LYS A 28 -18.71 -0.93 -2.84
C LYS A 28 -18.14 -2.30 -3.22
N LEU A 29 -17.66 -3.08 -2.25
CA LEU A 29 -17.16 -4.43 -2.50
C LEU A 29 -18.27 -5.37 -2.95
N GLU A 30 -19.43 -5.33 -2.31
CA GLU A 30 -20.59 -6.14 -2.71
C GLU A 30 -21.07 -5.76 -4.13
N GLN A 31 -21.05 -4.48 -4.47
CA GLN A 31 -21.36 -4.05 -5.84
C GLN A 31 -20.34 -4.60 -6.85
N LEU A 32 -19.05 -4.54 -6.56
CA LEU A 32 -18.01 -5.12 -7.41
C LEU A 32 -18.21 -6.64 -7.59
N ARG A 33 -18.61 -7.34 -6.54
CA ARG A 33 -18.93 -8.78 -6.61
C ARG A 33 -20.16 -9.06 -7.47
N ALA A 34 -21.21 -8.26 -7.31
CA ALA A 34 -22.42 -8.38 -8.12
C ALA A 34 -22.14 -8.13 -9.61
N ASP A 35 -21.22 -7.22 -9.93
CA ASP A 35 -20.76 -6.92 -11.28
C ASP A 35 -19.76 -7.97 -11.84
N GLY A 36 -19.47 -9.05 -11.08
CA GLY A 36 -18.52 -10.09 -11.49
C GLY A 36 -17.04 -9.66 -11.40
N ARG A 37 -16.74 -8.56 -10.73
CA ARG A 37 -15.40 -7.93 -10.57
C ARG A 37 -14.84 -8.06 -9.16
N ASP A 38 -15.06 -9.20 -8.50
CA ASP A 38 -14.56 -9.46 -7.15
C ASP A 38 -13.02 -9.35 -7.13
N PRO A 39 -12.44 -8.35 -6.43
CA PRO A 39 -11.00 -8.15 -6.41
C PRO A 39 -10.24 -9.31 -5.75
N PHE A 40 -10.90 -10.10 -4.91
CA PHE A 40 -10.26 -11.23 -4.22
C PHE A 40 -10.22 -12.52 -5.05
N ARG A 41 -10.73 -12.52 -6.28
CA ARG A 41 -10.63 -13.62 -7.25
C ARG A 41 -9.39 -13.54 -8.14
N TRP A 42 -8.65 -12.42 -8.10
CA TRP A 42 -7.40 -12.30 -8.83
C TRP A 42 -6.31 -13.12 -8.16
N GLU A 43 -5.86 -14.17 -8.84
CA GLU A 43 -4.81 -15.06 -8.36
C GLU A 43 -3.41 -14.48 -8.61
N LYS A 44 -3.24 -13.71 -9.69
CA LYS A 44 -1.96 -13.21 -10.14
C LYS A 44 -2.11 -11.89 -10.91
N TRP A 45 -1.18 -10.99 -10.66
CA TRP A 45 -0.90 -9.82 -11.49
C TRP A 45 0.58 -9.82 -11.87
N ASP A 46 0.89 -9.80 -13.16
CA ASP A 46 2.26 -9.89 -13.64
C ASP A 46 2.94 -8.51 -13.54
N VAL A 47 3.74 -8.34 -12.48
CA VAL A 47 4.53 -7.13 -12.26
C VAL A 47 5.85 -7.25 -12.99
N THR A 48 6.15 -6.29 -13.88
CA THR A 48 7.43 -6.23 -14.61
C THR A 48 8.47 -5.40 -13.89
N HIS A 49 8.07 -4.28 -13.28
CA HIS A 49 8.95 -3.31 -12.62
C HIS A 49 8.35 -2.83 -11.30
N CYS A 50 9.22 -2.40 -10.39
CA CYS A 50 8.83 -1.66 -9.19
C CYS A 50 9.10 -0.17 -9.37
N SER A 51 8.54 0.64 -8.49
CA SER A 51 8.67 2.11 -8.52
C SER A 51 10.12 2.61 -8.56
N GLY A 52 11.00 1.97 -7.78
CA GLY A 52 12.43 2.30 -7.73
C GLY A 52 13.15 1.94 -9.02
N ASP A 53 12.84 0.78 -9.62
CA ASP A 53 13.43 0.34 -10.88
C ASP A 53 13.09 1.33 -12.01
N ILE A 54 11.82 1.76 -12.09
CA ILE A 54 11.37 2.73 -13.09
C ILE A 54 12.07 4.08 -12.91
N LYS A 55 12.19 4.55 -11.67
CA LYS A 55 12.85 5.84 -11.41
C LYS A 55 14.35 5.80 -11.68
N ALA A 56 15.01 4.67 -11.37
CA ALA A 56 16.45 4.49 -11.59
C ALA A 56 16.82 4.32 -13.07
N ALA A 57 15.96 3.65 -13.85
CA ALA A 57 16.20 3.38 -15.27
C ALA A 57 15.25 4.20 -16.18
N PHE A 58 14.89 5.42 -15.78
CA PHE A 58 13.91 6.23 -16.50
C PHE A 58 14.29 6.46 -17.97
N GLU A 59 15.54 6.80 -18.25
CA GLU A 59 16.02 7.06 -19.61
C GLU A 59 15.85 5.85 -20.54
N ASP A 60 15.99 4.64 -19.99
CA ASP A 60 15.80 3.40 -20.73
C ASP A 60 14.33 2.98 -20.84
N LEU A 61 13.49 3.44 -19.92
CA LEU A 61 12.07 3.02 -19.78
C LEU A 61 11.09 4.09 -20.27
N GLU A 62 11.54 5.29 -20.60
CA GLU A 62 10.66 6.33 -21.15
C GLU A 62 9.96 5.79 -22.41
N ASP A 63 8.66 6.05 -22.52
CA ASP A 63 7.75 5.57 -23.56
C ASP A 63 7.64 4.03 -23.68
N LYS A 64 8.16 3.25 -22.71
CA LYS A 64 7.97 1.79 -22.68
C LYS A 64 6.83 1.39 -21.77
N GLU A 65 6.19 0.28 -22.13
CA GLU A 65 5.13 -0.33 -21.34
C GLU A 65 5.71 -1.02 -20.10
N VAL A 66 5.06 -0.78 -18.95
CA VAL A 66 5.35 -1.42 -17.69
C VAL A 66 4.07 -1.89 -17.02
N SER A 67 4.19 -2.92 -16.19
CA SER A 67 3.14 -3.39 -15.31
C SER A 67 3.62 -3.30 -13.88
N ILE A 68 2.87 -2.59 -13.05
CA ILE A 68 3.19 -2.32 -11.65
C ILE A 68 2.00 -2.67 -10.76
N ALA A 69 2.26 -2.92 -9.48
CA ALA A 69 1.20 -3.08 -8.48
C ALA A 69 1.62 -2.42 -7.17
N GLY A 70 0.65 -1.83 -6.47
CA GLY A 70 0.93 -1.17 -5.21
C GLY A 70 -0.34 -0.74 -4.48
N ARG A 71 -0.14 -0.23 -3.26
CA ARG A 71 -1.22 0.35 -2.46
C ARG A 71 -1.46 1.79 -2.86
N ILE A 72 -2.72 2.14 -3.08
CA ILE A 72 -3.14 3.53 -3.33
C ILE A 72 -2.98 4.33 -2.03
N MET A 73 -2.03 5.26 -2.01
CA MET A 73 -1.74 6.12 -0.86
C MET A 73 -2.28 7.54 -1.03
N ALA A 74 -2.54 7.95 -2.26
CA ALA A 74 -3.22 9.20 -2.58
C ALA A 74 -4.02 9.04 -3.86
N LYS A 75 -5.11 9.79 -3.97
CA LYS A 75 -5.98 9.82 -5.14
C LYS A 75 -6.55 11.21 -5.34
N ARG A 76 -6.37 11.76 -6.52
CA ARG A 76 -6.87 13.08 -6.92
C ARG A 76 -7.62 12.92 -8.23
N VAL A 77 -8.92 13.13 -8.21
CA VAL A 77 -9.79 13.03 -9.40
C VAL A 77 -10.14 14.45 -9.87
N MET A 78 -9.87 14.72 -11.14
CA MET A 78 -10.10 16.02 -11.79
C MET A 78 -10.90 15.79 -13.09
N GLY A 79 -12.22 15.63 -12.95
CA GLY A 79 -13.11 15.40 -14.06
C GLY A 79 -12.84 14.11 -14.83
N LYS A 80 -12.23 14.22 -16.02
CA LYS A 80 -11.91 13.08 -16.90
C LYS A 80 -10.53 12.46 -16.66
N VAL A 81 -9.76 13.04 -15.74
CA VAL A 81 -8.40 12.57 -15.40
C VAL A 81 -8.27 12.38 -13.90
N ALA A 82 -7.37 11.52 -13.50
CA ALA A 82 -7.03 11.32 -12.10
C ALA A 82 -5.55 11.00 -11.96
N PHE A 83 -5.01 11.30 -10.78
CA PHE A 83 -3.70 10.86 -10.36
C PHE A 83 -3.84 10.00 -9.11
N ILE A 84 -3.12 8.90 -9.07
CA ILE A 84 -2.95 8.07 -7.88
C ILE A 84 -1.47 7.89 -7.59
N ASP A 85 -1.13 7.83 -6.31
CA ASP A 85 0.21 7.45 -5.87
C ASP A 85 0.15 6.00 -5.40
N LEU A 86 0.85 5.11 -6.09
CA LEU A 86 1.01 3.70 -5.70
C LEU A 86 2.27 3.53 -4.86
N LEU A 87 2.12 2.88 -3.71
CA LEU A 87 3.21 2.47 -2.84
C LEU A 87 3.49 0.99 -3.04
N ASP A 88 4.70 0.66 -3.49
CA ASP A 88 5.21 -0.71 -3.58
C ASP A 88 6.35 -0.99 -2.58
N LYS A 89 7.08 -2.09 -2.77
CA LYS A 89 8.21 -2.47 -1.90
C LYS A 89 9.43 -1.56 -2.00
N GLN A 90 9.56 -0.78 -3.09
CA GLN A 90 10.71 0.09 -3.35
C GLN A 90 10.41 1.57 -3.14
N GLY A 91 9.12 1.95 -3.10
CA GLY A 91 8.73 3.33 -2.87
C GLY A 91 7.39 3.70 -3.48
N LYS A 92 7.25 4.96 -3.88
CA LYS A 92 6.02 5.50 -4.47
C LYS A 92 6.23 5.87 -5.92
N ILE A 93 5.23 5.64 -6.75
CA ILE A 93 5.17 6.10 -8.12
C ILE A 93 3.79 6.68 -8.42
N GLN A 94 3.76 7.78 -9.16
CA GLN A 94 2.52 8.38 -9.60
C GLN A 94 1.99 7.65 -10.83
N CYS A 95 0.68 7.42 -10.90
CA CYS A 95 0.00 6.95 -12.09
C CYS A 95 -1.02 7.99 -12.55
N PHE A 96 -1.00 8.28 -13.83
CA PHE A 96 -1.97 9.14 -14.51
C PHE A 96 -3.04 8.27 -15.15
N VAL A 97 -4.28 8.44 -14.72
CA VAL A 97 -5.43 7.67 -15.21
C VAL A 97 -6.37 8.63 -15.92
N ALA A 98 -6.51 8.49 -17.23
CA ALA A 98 -7.42 9.30 -18.03
C ALA A 98 -8.53 8.42 -18.63
N ARG A 99 -9.75 8.95 -18.65
CA ARG A 99 -10.91 8.27 -19.24
C ARG A 99 -10.70 7.91 -20.72
N ASP A 100 -9.89 8.72 -21.41
CA ASP A 100 -9.62 8.53 -22.83
C ASP A 100 -8.54 7.45 -23.09
N ASN A 101 -7.78 7.04 -22.05
CA ASN A 101 -6.77 5.98 -22.13
C ASN A 101 -7.32 4.61 -21.70
N ILE A 102 -8.30 4.61 -20.81
CA ILE A 102 -9.07 3.44 -20.41
C ILE A 102 -10.52 3.64 -20.83
N THR A 103 -11.36 2.60 -20.80
CA THR A 103 -12.76 2.77 -21.19
C THR A 103 -13.54 3.66 -20.20
N PRO A 104 -14.61 4.35 -20.65
CA PRO A 104 -15.44 5.15 -19.75
C PRO A 104 -16.03 4.35 -18.58
N GLU A 105 -16.36 3.07 -18.83
CA GLU A 105 -16.87 2.14 -17.83
C GLU A 105 -15.79 1.82 -16.78
N GLU A 106 -14.59 1.50 -17.22
CA GLU A 106 -13.47 1.23 -16.30
C GLU A 106 -13.07 2.47 -15.52
N TYR A 107 -13.09 3.65 -16.15
CA TYR A 107 -12.86 4.90 -15.42
C TYR A 107 -13.93 5.17 -14.35
N LYS A 108 -15.20 4.81 -14.61
CA LYS A 108 -16.28 4.91 -13.62
C LYS A 108 -16.02 3.97 -12.44
N ILE A 109 -15.58 2.75 -12.70
CA ILE A 109 -15.24 1.76 -11.67
C ILE A 109 -14.00 2.21 -10.90
N PHE A 110 -12.95 2.65 -11.58
CA PHE A 110 -11.74 3.20 -10.96
C PHE A 110 -12.07 4.36 -9.99
N LYS A 111 -13.05 5.19 -10.29
CA LYS A 111 -13.47 6.26 -9.37
C LYS A 111 -14.01 5.74 -8.03
N THR A 112 -14.46 4.50 -7.95
CA THR A 112 -14.93 3.88 -6.70
C THR A 112 -13.80 3.36 -5.81
N TYR A 113 -12.55 3.24 -6.33
CA TYR A 113 -11.41 2.80 -5.54
C TYR A 113 -11.11 3.79 -4.43
N ASP A 114 -10.65 3.27 -3.31
CA ASP A 114 -10.38 4.06 -2.10
C ASP A 114 -8.87 4.07 -1.77
N ILE A 115 -8.46 5.06 -0.99
CA ILE A 115 -7.11 5.05 -0.38
C ILE A 115 -6.98 3.82 0.51
N GLY A 116 -5.87 3.09 0.35
CA GLY A 116 -5.62 1.82 1.02
C GLY A 116 -5.86 0.61 0.14
N ASP A 117 -6.63 0.72 -0.94
CA ASP A 117 -6.81 -0.37 -1.91
C ASP A 117 -5.48 -0.76 -2.55
N ILE A 118 -5.36 -2.01 -2.99
CA ILE A 118 -4.22 -2.47 -3.80
C ILE A 118 -4.69 -2.53 -5.25
N ALA A 119 -3.97 -1.87 -6.13
CA ALA A 119 -4.26 -1.82 -7.55
C ALA A 119 -3.06 -2.25 -8.38
N GLY A 120 -3.34 -2.95 -9.49
CA GLY A 120 -2.43 -3.17 -10.60
C GLY A 120 -2.64 -2.09 -11.65
N VAL A 121 -1.57 -1.60 -12.25
CA VAL A 121 -1.58 -0.63 -13.33
C VAL A 121 -0.63 -1.10 -14.43
N LYS A 122 -1.14 -1.20 -15.65
CA LYS A 122 -0.33 -1.40 -16.85
C LYS A 122 -0.40 -0.15 -17.70
N GLY A 123 0.72 0.29 -18.25
CA GLY A 123 0.77 1.49 -19.04
C GLY A 123 2.19 1.95 -19.35
N VAL A 124 2.31 3.15 -19.87
CA VAL A 124 3.53 3.69 -20.43
C VAL A 124 4.21 4.65 -19.46
N VAL A 125 5.51 4.50 -19.28
CA VAL A 125 6.34 5.40 -18.45
C VAL A 125 6.49 6.74 -19.16
N PHE A 126 6.31 7.83 -18.43
CA PHE A 126 6.50 9.18 -18.97
C PHE A 126 6.89 10.17 -17.87
N LYS A 127 7.35 11.32 -18.27
CA LYS A 127 7.63 12.43 -17.37
C LYS A 127 6.56 13.50 -17.48
N THR A 128 5.99 13.91 -16.36
CA THR A 128 5.00 15.00 -16.33
C THR A 128 5.65 16.35 -16.63
N LYS A 129 4.84 17.35 -16.97
CA LYS A 129 5.34 18.74 -17.17
C LYS A 129 6.03 19.32 -15.93
N THR A 130 5.72 18.82 -14.74
CA THR A 130 6.35 19.22 -13.48
C THR A 130 7.61 18.41 -13.14
N GLY A 131 8.01 17.48 -14.02
CA GLY A 131 9.22 16.68 -13.86
C GLY A 131 9.03 15.36 -13.08
N GLU A 132 7.80 15.02 -12.66
CA GLU A 132 7.53 13.76 -11.93
C GLU A 132 7.50 12.58 -12.89
N ILE A 133 8.27 11.51 -12.59
CA ILE A 133 8.25 10.25 -13.33
C ILE A 133 6.97 9.51 -12.97
N SER A 134 6.18 9.17 -13.97
CA SER A 134 4.83 8.64 -13.80
C SER A 134 4.53 7.53 -14.82
N VAL A 135 3.50 6.75 -14.55
CA VAL A 135 2.95 5.76 -15.48
C VAL A 135 1.60 6.25 -16.00
N ARG A 136 1.48 6.40 -17.31
CA ARG A 136 0.20 6.68 -17.98
C ARG A 136 -0.56 5.38 -18.13
N ALA A 137 -1.61 5.22 -17.33
CA ALA A 137 -2.36 3.99 -17.26
C ALA A 137 -3.16 3.74 -18.54
N GLU A 138 -3.06 2.53 -19.07
CA GLU A 138 -3.86 1.96 -20.15
C GLU A 138 -4.77 0.84 -19.63
N GLU A 139 -4.39 0.24 -18.48
CA GLU A 139 -5.21 -0.72 -17.74
C GLU A 139 -5.06 -0.45 -16.25
N VAL A 140 -6.17 -0.50 -15.51
CA VAL A 140 -6.19 -0.37 -14.04
C VAL A 140 -7.10 -1.42 -13.45
N GLN A 141 -6.54 -2.29 -12.60
CA GLN A 141 -7.25 -3.39 -11.97
C GLN A 141 -7.19 -3.29 -10.45
N LEU A 142 -8.35 -3.43 -9.80
CA LEU A 142 -8.41 -3.58 -8.35
C LEU A 142 -8.01 -5.01 -7.97
N LEU A 143 -6.92 -5.15 -7.20
CA LEU A 143 -6.39 -6.45 -6.78
C LEU A 143 -6.82 -6.82 -5.35
N SER A 144 -7.06 -5.81 -4.51
CA SER A 144 -7.56 -6.03 -3.15
C SER A 144 -8.25 -4.78 -2.63
N LYS A 145 -9.42 -4.95 -2.02
CA LYS A 145 -10.21 -3.88 -1.42
C LYS A 145 -9.84 -3.67 0.03
N SER A 146 -9.44 -2.45 0.40
CA SER A 146 -9.22 -2.05 1.79
C SER A 146 -10.55 -1.67 2.45
N ILE A 147 -11.03 -2.50 3.35
CA ILE A 147 -12.25 -2.22 4.12
C ILE A 147 -11.95 -1.24 5.28
N GLN A 148 -10.77 -1.40 5.90
CA GLN A 148 -10.34 -0.48 6.94
C GLN A 148 -9.82 0.82 6.34
N VAL A 149 -10.17 1.94 6.98
CA VAL A 149 -9.65 3.26 6.62
C VAL A 149 -8.25 3.40 7.20
N LEU A 150 -7.31 3.85 6.38
CA LEU A 150 -5.97 4.18 6.88
C LEU A 150 -6.03 5.46 7.71
N PRO A 151 -5.19 5.60 8.76
CA PRO A 151 -5.06 6.84 9.51
C PRO A 151 -4.69 8.01 8.60
N GLU A 152 -5.01 9.24 9.04
CA GLU A 152 -4.64 10.43 8.29
C GLU A 152 -3.11 10.55 8.12
N LYS A 153 -2.71 10.92 6.91
CA LYS A 153 -1.31 10.96 6.48
C LYS A 153 -0.41 11.86 7.35
N PHE A 154 -0.97 12.93 7.91
CA PHE A 154 -0.20 13.93 8.67
C PHE A 154 0.00 13.57 10.15
N HIS A 155 -0.84 12.73 10.71
CA HIS A 155 -0.76 12.37 12.12
C HIS A 155 -0.27 10.93 12.34
N GLY A 156 -0.40 10.05 11.31
CA GLY A 156 -0.01 8.64 11.42
C GLY A 156 -0.64 7.96 12.64
N LEU A 157 0.01 6.94 13.13
CA LEU A 157 -0.27 6.37 14.44
C LEU A 157 0.66 7.05 15.45
N THR A 158 0.16 8.03 16.22
CA THR A 158 0.94 8.75 17.26
C THR A 158 1.06 7.94 18.54
N ASP A 159 0.05 7.15 18.86
CA ASP A 159 0.02 6.31 20.04
C ASP A 159 0.94 5.08 19.85
N THR A 160 1.91 4.96 20.75
CA THR A 160 2.91 3.87 20.74
C THR A 160 2.27 2.50 20.92
N ASP A 161 1.25 2.36 21.76
CA ASP A 161 0.55 1.09 21.98
C ASP A 161 -0.19 0.65 20.71
N MET A 162 -0.89 1.57 20.06
CA MET A 162 -1.54 1.31 18.77
C MET A 162 -0.52 0.92 17.67
N ARG A 163 0.66 1.54 17.63
CA ARG A 163 1.74 1.19 16.69
C ARG A 163 2.22 -0.25 16.91
N TYR A 164 2.31 -0.71 18.15
CA TYR A 164 2.68 -2.09 18.46
C TYR A 164 1.55 -3.08 18.18
N ARG A 165 0.30 -2.74 18.50
CA ARG A 165 -0.87 -3.60 18.27
C ARG A 165 -1.24 -3.71 16.80
N GLN A 166 -1.12 -2.62 16.04
CA GLN A 166 -1.43 -2.55 14.61
C GLN A 166 -0.16 -2.32 13.77
N ARG A 167 0.85 -3.14 13.99
CA ARG A 167 2.15 -3.02 13.31
C ARG A 167 2.04 -2.95 11.79
N TYR A 168 1.08 -3.65 11.19
CA TYR A 168 0.84 -3.63 9.75
C TYR A 168 0.41 -2.24 9.26
N VAL A 169 -0.36 -1.48 10.06
CA VAL A 169 -0.73 -0.10 9.71
C VAL A 169 0.48 0.82 9.83
N ASP A 170 1.24 0.69 10.92
CA ASP A 170 2.47 1.43 11.14
C ASP A 170 3.46 1.25 9.97
N LEU A 171 3.63 0.00 9.50
CA LEU A 171 4.44 -0.31 8.32
C LEU A 171 3.88 0.25 7.00
N ILE A 172 2.57 0.46 6.87
CA ILE A 172 1.97 1.08 5.69
C ILE A 172 2.21 2.59 5.69
N MET A 173 2.10 3.23 6.86
CA MET A 173 2.08 4.68 6.99
C MET A 173 3.48 5.30 7.09
N ASP A 174 4.44 4.59 7.68
CA ASP A 174 5.74 5.14 8.08
C ASP A 174 6.89 4.43 7.35
N ASP A 175 7.62 5.20 6.52
CA ASP A 175 8.76 4.71 5.74
C ASP A 175 9.95 4.40 6.67
N ASP A 176 10.16 5.17 7.72
CA ASP A 176 11.27 4.97 8.67
C ASP A 176 11.10 3.68 9.45
N VAL A 177 9.87 3.35 9.85
CA VAL A 177 9.57 2.06 10.50
C VAL A 177 9.89 0.90 9.57
N ARG A 178 9.51 0.97 8.28
CA ARG A 178 9.87 -0.07 7.30
C ARG A 178 11.38 -0.22 7.18
N GLU A 179 12.10 0.89 7.18
CA GLU A 179 13.56 0.89 7.05
C GLU A 179 14.24 0.24 8.26
N VAL A 180 13.73 0.45 9.47
CA VAL A 180 14.21 -0.25 10.67
C VAL A 180 14.11 -1.77 10.52
N PHE A 181 12.98 -2.28 10.02
CA PHE A 181 12.82 -3.73 9.81
C PHE A 181 13.71 -4.25 8.68
N ARG A 182 13.91 -3.49 7.59
CA ARG A 182 14.87 -3.83 6.54
C ARG A 182 16.30 -3.92 7.08
N LYS A 183 16.74 -2.91 7.84
CA LYS A 183 18.07 -2.89 8.49
C LYS A 183 18.25 -4.09 9.42
N ARG A 184 17.24 -4.39 10.26
CA ARG A 184 17.26 -5.57 11.12
C ARG A 184 17.48 -6.86 10.32
N ALA A 185 16.73 -7.04 9.24
CA ALA A 185 16.88 -8.24 8.39
C ALA A 185 18.28 -8.34 7.77
N VAL A 186 18.85 -7.21 7.30
CA VAL A 186 20.20 -7.15 6.75
C VAL A 186 21.26 -7.49 7.79
N ILE A 187 21.13 -6.97 9.01
CA ILE A 187 22.06 -7.25 10.12
C ILE A 187 22.06 -8.74 10.46
N ILE A 188 20.87 -9.34 10.66
CA ILE A 188 20.76 -10.77 11.00
C ILE A 188 21.35 -11.64 9.86
N LYS A 189 21.04 -11.32 8.61
CA LYS A 189 21.61 -12.01 7.45
C LYS A 189 23.14 -11.86 7.38
N GLY A 190 23.66 -10.69 7.73
CA GLY A 190 25.10 -10.43 7.78
C GLY A 190 25.80 -11.29 8.85
N ILE A 191 25.21 -11.39 10.05
CA ILE A 191 25.74 -12.23 11.14
C ILE A 191 25.77 -13.71 10.72
N ARG A 192 24.65 -14.20 10.15
CA ARG A 192 24.57 -15.59 9.66
C ARG A 192 25.66 -15.86 8.64
N ARG A 193 25.76 -15.03 7.59
CA ARG A 193 26.80 -15.19 6.56
C ARG A 193 28.21 -15.19 7.15
N PHE A 194 28.48 -14.27 8.09
CA PHE A 194 29.79 -14.19 8.74
C PHE A 194 30.20 -15.48 9.46
N LEU A 195 29.24 -16.16 10.10
CA LEU A 195 29.47 -17.44 10.77
C LEU A 195 29.58 -18.59 9.78
N ASP A 196 28.68 -18.64 8.79
CA ASP A 196 28.68 -19.66 7.73
C ASP A 196 30.01 -19.68 6.97
N ASP A 197 30.54 -18.50 6.59
CA ASP A 197 31.81 -18.35 5.88
C ASP A 197 33.01 -18.84 6.72
N ARG A 198 32.84 -19.04 8.02
CA ARG A 198 33.83 -19.56 8.96
C ARG A 198 33.63 -21.03 9.33
N GLY A 199 32.68 -21.70 8.70
CA GLY A 199 32.39 -23.12 8.90
C GLY A 199 31.55 -23.42 10.16
N TYR A 200 30.91 -22.41 10.75
CA TYR A 200 29.92 -22.64 11.81
C TYR A 200 28.62 -23.18 11.21
N LEU A 201 28.02 -24.14 11.90
CA LEU A 201 26.73 -24.72 11.52
C LEU A 201 25.61 -24.04 12.32
N GLU A 202 24.64 -23.41 11.63
CA GLU A 202 23.42 -22.91 12.30
C GLU A 202 22.55 -24.09 12.70
N VAL A 203 22.15 -24.14 13.97
CA VAL A 203 21.29 -25.19 14.54
C VAL A 203 20.12 -24.58 15.27
N GLU A 204 18.99 -25.27 15.27
CA GLU A 204 17.84 -24.92 16.08
C GLU A 204 17.85 -25.76 17.37
N THR A 205 17.92 -25.08 18.52
CA THR A 205 17.85 -25.73 19.83
C THR A 205 16.42 -25.71 20.35
N PRO A 206 16.02 -26.70 21.20
CA PRO A 206 14.70 -26.66 21.84
C PRO A 206 14.51 -25.38 22.65
N ILE A 207 13.36 -24.71 22.43
CA ILE A 207 12.98 -23.50 23.20
C ILE A 207 12.61 -23.87 24.64
N LEU A 208 11.93 -25.01 24.80
CA LEU A 208 11.54 -25.52 26.12
C LEU A 208 12.63 -26.44 26.65
N THR A 209 13.09 -26.16 27.87
CA THR A 209 14.03 -27.03 28.62
C THR A 209 13.29 -27.72 29.76
N VAL A 210 13.68 -28.95 30.06
CA VAL A 210 13.18 -29.73 31.23
C VAL A 210 13.82 -29.29 32.54
N ILE A 211 14.86 -28.44 32.49
CA ILE A 211 15.54 -27.89 33.66
C ILE A 211 14.81 -26.62 34.08
N ALA A 212 14.29 -26.61 35.31
CA ALA A 212 13.65 -25.45 35.87
C ALA A 212 14.73 -24.41 36.25
N GLY A 213 14.62 -23.21 35.70
CA GLY A 213 15.55 -22.10 35.90
C GLY A 213 16.38 -21.79 34.65
N GLY A 214 16.47 -20.50 34.32
CA GLY A 214 17.26 -19.99 33.20
C GLY A 214 18.66 -19.60 33.64
#